data_83954bab8a4c3be8c7210ce1ed4b20dd
#
_entry.id   83954bab8a4c3be8c7210ce1ed4b20dd
#
_cell.length_a   1.000
_cell.length_b   1.000
_cell.length_c   1.000
_cell.angle_alpha   90.00
_cell.angle_beta   90.00
_cell.angle_gamma   90.00
#
_symmetry.space_group_name_H-M   'P 1'
#
loop_
_entity.id
_entity.type
_entity.pdbx_description
1 polymer ?
#
loop_
_entity_poly.entity_id
_entity_poly.type
_entity_poly.pdbx_seq_one_letter_code
_entity_poly.pdbx_strand_id
1 'polypeptide(L)'
;RITALLRTEGWRVNHKRVERIWRCEGLKVPSKQPKRGRLWLNDGSCIRLRPCWRNHVWAYDFVQARTHDGRAFRMLTAIDEFTRECLAIEVARRLRSDDVMHVLTDLFTRYGTPDHIWSDNGSEFTAKAMRERLPKVGVKTLYIEPGSP
;
A
#
# COMPACT_ATOMS: atom_id res chain seq x y z
N ARG A 1 19.94 -3.33 29.97
CA ARG A 1 21.18 -2.91 29.26
C ARG A 1 21.75 -1.62 29.86
N ILE A 2 21.05 -0.49 29.92
CA ILE A 2 21.57 0.80 30.42
C ILE A 2 21.97 0.74 31.89
N THR A 3 21.15 0.12 32.75
CA THR A 3 21.50 -0.09 34.17
C THR A 3 22.78 -0.91 34.34
N ALA A 4 23.05 -1.86 33.44
CA ALA A 4 24.26 -2.64 33.47
C ALA A 4 25.48 -1.79 33.10
N LEU A 5 25.38 -0.97 32.03
CA LEU A 5 26.42 -0.02 31.62
C LEU A 5 26.76 0.97 32.73
N LEU A 6 25.74 1.60 33.34
CA LEU A 6 25.97 2.53 34.45
C LEU A 6 26.67 1.87 35.65
N ARG A 7 26.36 0.60 35.94
CA ARG A 7 27.05 -0.16 37.00
C ARG A 7 28.47 -0.49 36.63
N THR A 8 28.78 -0.77 35.38
CA THR A 8 30.14 -0.98 34.89
C THR A 8 31.00 0.31 35.03
N GLU A 9 30.38 1.48 34.86
CA GLU A 9 30.98 2.78 35.08
C GLU A 9 31.08 3.20 36.57
N GLY A 10 30.69 2.31 37.51
CA GLY A 10 30.78 2.53 38.95
C GLY A 10 29.56 3.17 39.61
N TRP A 11 28.48 3.46 38.83
CA TRP A 11 27.28 4.05 39.42
C TRP A 11 26.46 3.04 40.19
N ARG A 12 26.21 3.28 41.46
CA ARG A 12 25.31 2.46 42.30
C ARG A 12 23.85 2.85 42.02
N VAL A 13 23.27 2.30 40.96
CA VAL A 13 21.89 2.62 40.56
C VAL A 13 21.00 1.38 40.54
N ASN A 14 19.74 1.57 40.96
CA ASN A 14 18.72 0.56 40.85
C ASN A 14 18.00 0.73 39.48
N HIS A 15 17.67 -0.36 38.89
CA HIS A 15 16.93 -0.44 37.63
C HIS A 15 15.64 0.39 37.66
N LYS A 16 14.85 0.35 38.75
CA LYS A 16 13.63 1.16 38.93
C LYS A 16 13.90 2.68 38.88
N ARG A 17 15.05 3.13 39.42
CA ARG A 17 15.45 4.54 39.36
C ARG A 17 15.82 4.97 37.95
N VAL A 18 16.57 4.13 37.24
CA VAL A 18 16.94 4.39 35.84
C VAL A 18 15.68 4.44 34.97
N GLU A 19 14.75 3.53 35.15
CA GLU A 19 13.50 3.50 34.37
C GLU A 19 12.62 4.72 34.65
N ARG A 20 12.55 5.18 35.90
CA ARG A 20 11.81 6.41 36.26
C ARG A 20 12.41 7.64 35.59
N ILE A 21 13.75 7.81 35.65
CA ILE A 21 14.44 8.92 35.00
C ILE A 21 14.21 8.85 33.49
N TRP A 22 14.37 7.67 32.89
CA TRP A 22 14.14 7.46 31.46
C TRP A 22 12.77 7.92 31.01
N ARG A 23 11.75 7.64 31.83
CA ARG A 23 10.37 8.03 31.57
C ARG A 23 10.14 9.53 31.76
N CYS A 24 10.75 10.14 32.79
CA CYS A 24 10.65 11.57 33.05
C CYS A 24 11.34 12.40 31.94
N GLU A 25 12.48 11.93 31.44
CA GLU A 25 13.22 12.58 30.35
C GLU A 25 12.64 12.31 28.96
N GLY A 26 11.50 11.61 28.86
CA GLY A 26 10.83 11.32 27.59
C GLY A 26 11.66 10.46 26.63
N LEU A 27 12.70 9.77 27.10
CA LEU A 27 13.54 8.90 26.31
C LEU A 27 12.76 7.67 25.87
N LYS A 28 12.29 7.65 24.64
CA LYS A 28 11.61 6.50 24.05
C LYS A 28 12.60 5.63 23.28
N VAL A 29 12.73 4.37 23.69
CA VAL A 29 13.35 3.37 22.85
C VAL A 29 12.35 3.03 21.76
N PRO A 30 12.68 3.13 20.46
CA PRO A 30 11.80 2.68 19.41
C PRO A 30 11.39 1.24 19.69
N SER A 31 10.09 0.97 19.81
CA SER A 31 9.62 -0.42 19.92
C SER A 31 10.09 -1.16 18.68
N LYS A 32 10.74 -2.31 18.85
CA LYS A 32 11.01 -3.21 17.72
C LYS A 32 9.67 -3.47 17.04
N GLN A 33 9.51 -2.96 15.84
CA GLN A 33 8.38 -3.42 15.03
C GLN A 33 8.44 -4.94 14.97
N PRO A 34 7.35 -5.65 15.27
CA PRO A 34 7.31 -7.08 15.07
C PRO A 34 7.71 -7.32 13.61
N LYS A 35 8.65 -8.23 13.38
CA LYS A 35 8.99 -8.66 12.03
C LYS A 35 7.68 -9.15 11.42
N ARG A 36 7.08 -8.35 10.56
CA ARG A 36 5.96 -8.80 9.73
C ARG A 36 6.52 -9.97 8.96
N GLY A 37 5.96 -11.16 9.17
CA GLY A 37 6.32 -12.33 8.37
C GLY A 37 6.14 -11.91 6.91
N ARG A 38 7.18 -12.03 6.10
CA ARG A 38 7.05 -11.86 4.66
C ARG A 38 6.11 -12.96 4.19
N LEU A 39 4.91 -12.58 3.79
CA LEU A 39 4.07 -13.44 2.97
C LEU A 39 4.73 -13.51 1.59
N TRP A 40 5.62 -14.47 1.43
CA TRP A 40 6.16 -14.85 0.13
C TRP A 40 5.05 -15.64 -0.58
N LEU A 41 4.29 -14.98 -1.41
CA LEU A 41 3.54 -15.65 -2.45
C LEU A 41 4.55 -16.00 -3.55
N ASN A 42 5.02 -17.23 -3.54
CA ASN A 42 6.00 -17.76 -4.51
C ASN A 42 5.29 -18.20 -5.80
N ASP A 43 4.18 -17.55 -6.13
CA ASP A 43 3.30 -17.87 -7.28
C ASP A 43 3.67 -17.10 -8.56
N GLY A 44 4.80 -16.39 -8.56
CA GLY A 44 5.26 -15.59 -9.69
C GLY A 44 4.43 -14.32 -9.95
N SER A 45 3.44 -14.00 -9.10
CA SER A 45 2.59 -12.81 -9.26
C SER A 45 3.31 -11.49 -8.94
N CYS A 46 4.47 -11.55 -8.29
CA CYS A 46 5.27 -10.39 -7.88
C CYS A 46 6.38 -10.04 -8.90
N ILE A 47 6.13 -10.20 -10.19
CA ILE A 47 7.08 -9.80 -11.22
C ILE A 47 6.87 -8.31 -11.50
N ARG A 48 7.91 -7.49 -11.28
CA ARG A 48 7.91 -6.10 -11.72
C ARG A 48 8.04 -6.04 -13.24
N LEU A 49 6.90 -6.11 -13.92
CA LEU A 49 6.82 -6.04 -15.36
C LEU A 49 7.14 -4.60 -15.80
N ARG A 50 8.16 -4.42 -16.66
CA ARG A 50 8.42 -3.11 -17.25
C ARG A 50 7.43 -2.86 -18.38
N PRO A 51 6.70 -1.74 -18.37
CA PRO A 51 5.80 -1.39 -19.46
C PRO A 51 6.62 -1.13 -20.75
N CYS A 52 6.18 -1.68 -21.88
CA CYS A 52 6.89 -1.60 -23.15
C CYS A 52 6.12 -0.82 -24.23
N TRP A 53 4.79 -0.70 -24.10
CA TRP A 53 3.90 0.01 -25.02
C TRP A 53 2.68 0.55 -24.28
N ARG A 54 1.91 1.40 -24.94
CA ARG A 54 0.64 1.93 -24.42
C ARG A 54 -0.34 0.78 -24.11
N ASN A 55 -1.05 0.88 -23.02
CA ASN A 55 -1.96 -0.16 -22.53
C ASN A 55 -1.30 -1.51 -22.20
N HIS A 56 0.03 -1.56 -22.08
CA HIS A 56 0.69 -2.78 -21.59
C HIS A 56 0.42 -2.99 -20.10
N VAL A 57 0.66 -1.96 -19.29
CA VAL A 57 0.47 -2.04 -17.84
C VAL A 57 -0.22 -0.77 -17.36
N TRP A 58 -1.37 -0.92 -16.73
CA TRP A 58 -1.99 0.15 -15.96
C TRP A 58 -1.74 -0.05 -14.48
N ALA A 59 -1.48 1.02 -13.77
CA ALA A 59 -1.41 1.03 -12.33
C ALA A 59 -2.57 1.85 -11.76
N TYR A 60 -3.17 1.38 -10.69
CA TYR A 60 -4.08 2.21 -9.91
C TYR A 60 -3.75 2.17 -8.42
N ASP A 61 -4.07 3.25 -7.74
CA ASP A 61 -3.81 3.43 -6.32
C ASP A 61 -4.93 4.21 -5.64
N PHE A 62 -5.06 4.02 -4.32
CA PHE A 62 -5.99 4.73 -3.47
C PHE A 62 -5.29 5.74 -2.59
N VAL A 63 -5.58 6.99 -2.83
CA VAL A 63 -5.15 8.08 -1.95
C VAL A 63 -6.27 8.41 -0.96
N GLN A 64 -5.96 8.42 0.32
CA GLN A 64 -6.87 8.85 1.38
C GLN A 64 -6.48 10.25 1.84
N ALA A 65 -7.44 11.15 1.86
CA ALA A 65 -7.24 12.51 2.32
C ALA A 65 -8.44 13.01 3.13
N ARG A 66 -8.32 14.22 3.68
CA ARG A 66 -9.39 14.90 4.39
C ARG A 66 -9.61 16.29 3.81
N THR A 67 -10.85 16.70 3.73
CA THR A 67 -11.23 18.07 3.40
C THR A 67 -10.88 19.01 4.56
N HIS A 68 -10.87 20.32 4.33
CA HIS A 68 -10.56 21.32 5.35
C HIS A 68 -11.47 21.22 6.59
N ASP A 69 -12.71 20.77 6.41
CA ASP A 69 -13.68 20.49 7.49
C ASP A 69 -13.47 19.13 8.18
N GLY A 70 -12.34 18.46 7.92
CA GLY A 70 -11.93 17.20 8.56
C GLY A 70 -12.59 15.94 8.01
N ARG A 71 -13.48 16.02 7.04
CA ARG A 71 -14.18 14.87 6.48
C ARG A 71 -13.26 14.06 5.57
N ALA A 72 -13.17 12.75 5.82
CA ALA A 72 -12.37 11.86 4.99
C ALA A 72 -12.98 11.65 3.60
N PHE A 73 -12.12 11.51 2.59
CA PHE A 73 -12.47 11.07 1.25
C PHE A 73 -11.36 10.18 0.68
N ARG A 74 -11.71 9.45 -0.35
CA ARG A 74 -10.78 8.61 -1.11
C ARG A 74 -10.72 9.08 -2.56
N MET A 75 -9.55 8.97 -3.16
CA MET A 75 -9.34 9.16 -4.59
C MET A 75 -8.81 7.84 -5.15
N LEU A 76 -9.39 7.39 -6.24
CA LEU A 76 -8.86 6.33 -7.08
C LEU A 76 -8.13 7.02 -8.23
N THR A 77 -6.84 6.77 -8.36
CA THR A 77 -6.03 7.27 -9.47
C THR A 77 -5.66 6.08 -10.37
N ALA A 78 -5.80 6.23 -11.67
CA ALA A 78 -5.38 5.23 -12.65
C ALA A 78 -4.45 5.86 -13.67
N ILE A 79 -3.32 5.22 -13.93
CA ILE A 79 -2.30 5.69 -14.87
C ILE A 79 -1.88 4.58 -15.82
N ASP A 80 -1.54 4.94 -17.06
CA ASP A 80 -0.79 4.08 -17.96
C ASP A 80 0.71 4.21 -17.62
N GLU A 81 1.33 3.11 -17.20
CA GLU A 81 2.71 3.09 -16.74
C GLU A 81 3.73 3.39 -17.86
N PHE A 82 3.38 3.13 -19.13
CA PHE A 82 4.26 3.41 -20.26
C PHE A 82 4.22 4.89 -20.67
N THR A 83 3.02 5.43 -20.91
CA THR A 83 2.84 6.82 -21.35
C THR A 83 2.90 7.82 -20.21
N ARG A 84 2.71 7.37 -18.97
CA ARG A 84 2.53 8.20 -17.77
C ARG A 84 1.26 9.05 -17.82
N GLU A 85 0.35 8.73 -18.71
CA GLU A 85 -0.94 9.40 -18.84
C GLU A 85 -1.83 9.06 -17.64
N CYS A 86 -2.42 10.08 -17.03
CA CYS A 86 -3.45 9.88 -16.02
C CYS A 86 -4.77 9.56 -16.73
N LEU A 87 -5.23 8.33 -16.56
CA LEU A 87 -6.43 7.82 -17.21
C LEU A 87 -7.71 8.21 -16.46
N ALA A 88 -7.64 8.22 -15.13
CA ALA A 88 -8.75 8.63 -14.28
C ALA A 88 -8.28 9.13 -12.91
N ILE A 89 -9.05 10.06 -12.36
CA ILE A 89 -9.05 10.44 -10.94
C ILE A 89 -10.50 10.45 -10.50
N GLU A 90 -10.92 9.43 -9.74
CA GLU A 90 -12.27 9.35 -9.19
C GLU A 90 -12.25 9.69 -7.70
N VAL A 91 -13.11 10.60 -7.27
CA VAL A 91 -13.15 11.11 -5.91
C VAL A 91 -14.49 10.80 -5.26
N ALA A 92 -14.48 10.06 -4.15
CA ALA A 92 -15.69 9.75 -3.40
C ALA A 92 -15.44 9.65 -1.90
N ARG A 93 -16.50 9.78 -1.10
CA ARG A 93 -16.44 9.53 0.35
C ARG A 93 -16.11 8.08 0.68
N ARG A 94 -16.62 7.17 -0.14
CA ARG A 94 -16.38 5.72 -0.06
C ARG A 94 -16.22 5.20 -1.48
N LEU A 95 -15.18 4.43 -1.71
CA LEU A 95 -14.96 3.70 -2.95
C LEU A 95 -14.95 2.21 -2.60
N ARG A 96 -15.92 1.48 -3.13
CA ARG A 96 -16.06 0.04 -2.98
C ARG A 96 -15.54 -0.67 -4.23
N SER A 97 -15.43 -1.98 -4.18
CA SER A 97 -15.00 -2.79 -5.33
C SER A 97 -15.87 -2.60 -6.57
N ASP A 98 -17.18 -2.40 -6.39
CA ASP A 98 -18.09 -2.17 -7.53
C ASP A 98 -17.85 -0.80 -8.17
N ASP A 99 -17.59 0.24 -7.37
CA ASP A 99 -17.26 1.59 -7.88
C ASP A 99 -15.97 1.54 -8.71
N VAL A 100 -14.94 0.81 -8.22
CA VAL A 100 -13.70 0.61 -8.97
C VAL A 100 -13.93 -0.14 -10.27
N MET A 101 -14.79 -1.17 -10.26
CA MET A 101 -15.13 -1.90 -11.46
C MET A 101 -15.86 -1.04 -12.49
N HIS A 102 -16.74 -0.14 -12.08
CA HIS A 102 -17.38 0.83 -12.97
C HIS A 102 -16.35 1.74 -13.63
N VAL A 103 -15.45 2.34 -12.83
CA VAL A 103 -14.37 3.19 -13.36
C VAL A 103 -13.49 2.42 -14.35
N LEU A 104 -13.05 1.21 -14.01
CA LEU A 104 -12.23 0.39 -14.91
C LEU A 104 -12.99 0.03 -16.21
N THR A 105 -14.27 -0.29 -16.12
CA THR A 105 -15.09 -0.60 -17.30
C THR A 105 -15.20 0.60 -18.23
N ASP A 106 -15.41 1.79 -17.68
CA ASP A 106 -15.42 3.04 -18.46
C ASP A 106 -14.07 3.31 -19.11
N LEU A 107 -12.97 3.08 -18.40
CA LEU A 107 -11.62 3.21 -18.94
C LEU A 107 -11.35 2.21 -20.07
N PHE A 108 -11.76 0.96 -19.90
CA PHE A 108 -11.62 -0.06 -20.96
C PHE A 108 -12.39 0.32 -22.21
N THR A 109 -13.56 0.94 -22.06
CA THR A 109 -14.36 1.40 -23.20
C THR A 109 -13.69 2.58 -23.91
N ARG A 110 -13.04 3.49 -23.19
CA ARG A 110 -12.43 4.70 -23.75
C ARG A 110 -11.04 4.47 -24.34
N TYR A 111 -10.20 3.68 -23.65
CA TYR A 111 -8.77 3.53 -23.97
C TYR A 111 -8.39 2.14 -24.45
N GLY A 112 -9.33 1.19 -24.41
CA GLY A 112 -9.07 -0.23 -24.61
C GLY A 112 -8.64 -0.93 -23.34
N THR A 113 -8.62 -2.26 -23.34
CA THR A 113 -8.22 -3.08 -22.20
C THR A 113 -6.69 -3.18 -22.12
N PRO A 114 -6.07 -2.98 -20.95
CA PRO A 114 -4.65 -3.21 -20.79
C PRO A 114 -4.36 -4.72 -20.69
N ASP A 115 -3.12 -5.11 -21.01
CA ASP A 115 -2.67 -6.50 -20.83
C ASP A 115 -2.58 -6.84 -19.34
N HIS A 116 -2.16 -5.88 -18.52
CA HIS A 116 -1.94 -6.06 -17.10
C HIS A 116 -2.43 -4.87 -16.28
N ILE A 117 -2.90 -5.15 -15.07
CA ILE A 117 -3.24 -4.14 -14.07
C ILE A 117 -2.43 -4.38 -12.80
N TRP A 118 -1.71 -3.34 -12.35
CA TRP A 118 -1.04 -3.31 -11.07
C TRP A 118 -1.88 -2.62 -10.01
N SER A 119 -1.90 -3.22 -8.83
CA SER A 119 -2.49 -2.63 -7.64
C SER A 119 -1.64 -2.93 -6.42
N ASP A 120 -1.73 -2.07 -5.42
CA ASP A 120 -1.32 -2.47 -4.08
C ASP A 120 -2.25 -3.60 -3.58
N ASN A 121 -1.83 -4.33 -2.54
CA ASN A 121 -2.61 -5.42 -1.94
C ASN A 121 -3.81 -4.89 -1.10
N GLY A 122 -4.46 -3.81 -1.52
CA GLY A 122 -5.62 -3.24 -0.86
C GLY A 122 -6.82 -4.20 -0.82
N SER A 123 -7.63 -4.07 0.22
CA SER A 123 -8.82 -4.91 0.41
C SER A 123 -9.83 -4.84 -0.75
N GLU A 124 -9.89 -3.69 -1.42
CA GLU A 124 -10.79 -3.44 -2.55
C GLU A 124 -10.42 -4.28 -3.77
N PHE A 125 -9.12 -4.44 -4.04
CA PHE A 125 -8.64 -5.22 -5.18
C PHE A 125 -8.66 -6.72 -4.93
N THR A 126 -8.50 -7.13 -3.69
CA THR A 126 -8.58 -8.54 -3.31
C THR A 126 -10.03 -9.05 -3.26
N ALA A 127 -11.03 -8.16 -3.47
CA ALA A 127 -12.41 -8.56 -3.50
C ALA A 127 -12.63 -9.65 -4.57
N LYS A 128 -13.35 -10.69 -4.18
CA LYS A 128 -13.64 -11.86 -5.03
C LYS A 128 -14.20 -11.48 -6.40
N ALA A 129 -15.09 -10.46 -6.42
CA ALA A 129 -15.71 -9.97 -7.64
C ALA A 129 -14.70 -9.46 -8.68
N MET A 130 -13.61 -8.80 -8.25
CA MET A 130 -12.58 -8.31 -9.16
C MET A 130 -11.72 -9.43 -9.73
N ARG A 131 -11.39 -10.42 -8.90
CA ARG A 131 -10.65 -11.62 -9.33
C ARG A 131 -11.41 -12.44 -10.37
N GLU A 132 -12.75 -12.45 -10.29
CA GLU A 132 -13.60 -13.20 -11.20
C GLU A 132 -13.91 -12.43 -12.49
N ARG A 133 -13.92 -11.09 -12.45
CA ARG A 133 -14.33 -10.25 -13.60
C ARG A 133 -13.18 -9.86 -14.51
N LEU A 134 -12.03 -9.45 -13.98
CA LEU A 134 -10.89 -9.00 -14.79
C LEU A 134 -10.36 -10.06 -15.77
N PRO A 135 -10.19 -11.33 -15.39
CA PRO A 135 -9.76 -12.36 -16.33
C PRO A 135 -10.75 -12.60 -17.48
N LYS A 136 -12.07 -12.37 -17.27
CA LYS A 136 -13.10 -12.52 -18.32
C LYS A 136 -12.96 -11.50 -19.44
N VAL A 137 -12.34 -10.36 -19.15
CA VAL A 137 -12.03 -9.32 -20.16
C VAL A 137 -10.56 -9.40 -20.64
N GLY A 138 -9.86 -10.50 -20.32
CA GLY A 138 -8.50 -10.75 -20.79
C GLY A 138 -7.39 -10.00 -20.03
N VAL A 139 -7.72 -9.33 -18.91
CA VAL A 139 -6.77 -8.53 -18.14
C VAL A 139 -6.11 -9.38 -17.07
N LYS A 140 -4.78 -9.42 -17.04
CA LYS A 140 -3.99 -10.09 -16.01
C LYS A 140 -3.72 -9.13 -14.83
N THR A 141 -3.97 -9.60 -13.61
CA THR A 141 -3.69 -8.85 -12.40
C THR A 141 -2.26 -9.12 -11.91
N LEU A 142 -1.53 -8.06 -11.63
CA LEU A 142 -0.20 -8.10 -11.02
C LEU A 142 -0.28 -7.46 -9.64
N TYR A 143 0.38 -8.08 -8.65
CA TYR A 143 0.43 -7.56 -7.28
C TYR A 143 1.82 -7.02 -6.98
N ILE A 144 1.88 -5.93 -6.21
CA ILE A 144 3.14 -5.37 -5.72
C ILE A 144 3.55 -6.14 -4.47
N GLU A 145 4.83 -6.51 -4.35
CA GLU A 145 5.35 -7.08 -3.11
C GLU A 145 5.11 -6.13 -1.95
N PRO A 146 4.58 -6.61 -0.80
CA PRO A 146 4.42 -5.78 0.38
C PRO A 146 5.77 -5.23 0.84
N GLY A 147 5.94 -3.90 0.76
CA GLY A 147 7.18 -3.22 1.17
C GLY A 147 8.22 -2.99 0.06
N SER A 148 7.85 -3.18 -1.20
CA SER A 148 8.60 -2.63 -2.35
C SER A 148 8.34 -1.13 -2.44
N PRO A 149 9.41 -0.29 -2.51
CA PRO A 149 9.26 1.15 -2.70
C PRO A 149 8.78 1.48 -4.12
#